data_e04d839009169fbfb9808aa9def93d2d
#
_entry.id   e04d839009169fbfb9808aa9def93d2d
#
_cell.length_a   1.000
_cell.length_b   1.000
_cell.length_c   1.000
_cell.angle_alpha   90.00
_cell.angle_beta   90.00
_cell.angle_gamma   90.00
#
_symmetry.space_group_name_H-M   'P 1'
#
loop_
_entity.id
_entity.type
_entity.pdbx_description
1 polymer ?
#
loop_
_entity_poly.entity_id
_entity_poly.type
_entity_poly.pdbx_seq_one_letter_code
_entity_poly.pdbx_strand_id
1 'polypeptide(L)'
;TSSAASDVYKRQVTITHSKTKDLKAECLEADIIVAAVGIPELVKGDWVKKDSIIIDVGINKTDKGIVGDVDFEDVSKNAKALTPVPGGVGPMTIACLLKNTIDCFKRSQI
;
A
#
# COMPACT_ATOMS: atom_id res chain seq x y z
N THR A 1 -4.80 8.44 -12.67
CA THR A 1 -5.02 7.72 -11.42
C THR A 1 -4.61 6.25 -11.54
N SER A 2 -4.42 5.59 -10.42
CA SER A 2 -4.10 4.15 -10.40
C SER A 2 -5.21 3.30 -11.04
N SER A 3 -6.46 3.73 -10.93
CA SER A 3 -7.60 3.06 -11.55
C SER A 3 -7.50 3.06 -13.08
N ALA A 4 -7.16 4.21 -13.68
CA ALA A 4 -7.00 4.30 -15.13
C ALA A 4 -5.88 3.41 -15.65
N ALA A 5 -4.74 3.34 -14.96
CA ALA A 5 -3.63 2.47 -15.34
C ALA A 5 -4.02 0.99 -15.25
N SER A 6 -4.78 0.61 -14.23
CA SER A 6 -5.27 -0.76 -14.08
C SER A 6 -6.29 -1.14 -15.15
N ASP A 7 -7.15 -0.23 -15.54
CA ASP A 7 -8.13 -0.44 -16.61
C ASP A 7 -7.45 -0.70 -17.96
N VAL A 8 -6.36 0.00 -18.27
CA VAL A 8 -5.58 -0.23 -19.51
C VAL A 8 -5.11 -1.68 -19.60
N TYR A 9 -4.74 -2.29 -18.47
CA TYR A 9 -4.28 -3.67 -18.42
C TYR A 9 -5.40 -4.66 -18.08
N LYS A 10 -6.66 -4.24 -18.12
CA LYS A 10 -7.84 -5.07 -17.80
C LYS A 10 -7.81 -5.65 -16.40
N ARG A 11 -7.22 -4.95 -15.46
CA ARG A 11 -7.20 -5.32 -14.04
C ARG A 11 -8.37 -4.67 -13.32
N GLN A 12 -8.89 -5.37 -12.35
CA GLN A 12 -9.97 -4.86 -11.52
C GLN A 12 -9.37 -4.11 -10.32
N VAL A 13 -9.88 -2.91 -10.08
CA VAL A 13 -9.51 -2.09 -8.93
C VAL A 13 -10.73 -1.88 -8.06
N THR A 14 -10.60 -2.21 -6.78
CA THR A 14 -11.63 -1.96 -5.77
C THR A 14 -11.11 -0.88 -4.83
N ILE A 15 -11.88 0.20 -4.70
CA ILE A 15 -11.56 1.30 -3.76
C ILE A 15 -12.47 1.15 -2.56
N THR A 16 -11.87 1.10 -1.36
CA THR A 16 -12.60 0.96 -0.11
C THR A 16 -12.40 2.17 0.79
N HIS A 17 -13.28 2.35 1.74
CA HIS A 17 -13.22 3.44 2.72
C HIS A 17 -13.85 2.99 4.06
N SER A 18 -13.87 3.88 5.05
CA SER A 18 -14.36 3.56 6.39
C SER A 18 -15.82 3.07 6.45
N LYS A 19 -16.61 3.39 5.42
CA LYS A 19 -18.02 2.96 5.32
C LYS A 19 -18.21 1.71 4.46
N THR A 20 -17.14 1.10 3.98
CA THR A 20 -17.20 -0.15 3.22
C THR A 20 -17.80 -1.25 4.11
N LYS A 21 -18.80 -1.95 3.59
CA LYS A 21 -19.62 -2.86 4.39
C LYS A 21 -18.85 -4.03 4.98
N ASP A 22 -17.90 -4.59 4.22
CA ASP A 22 -17.05 -5.69 4.69
C ASP A 22 -15.64 -5.53 4.13
N LEU A 23 -14.86 -4.70 4.80
CA LEU A 23 -13.49 -4.39 4.40
C LEU A 23 -12.60 -5.65 4.39
N LYS A 24 -12.76 -6.52 5.36
CA LYS A 24 -12.00 -7.76 5.46
C LYS A 24 -12.26 -8.67 4.25
N ALA A 25 -13.52 -8.83 3.86
CA ALA A 25 -13.86 -9.65 2.70
C ALA A 25 -13.25 -9.10 1.40
N GLU A 26 -13.26 -7.78 1.22
CA GLU A 26 -12.63 -7.14 0.07
C GLU A 26 -11.12 -7.38 0.05
N CYS A 27 -10.47 -7.30 1.19
CA CYS A 27 -9.03 -7.58 1.31
C CYS A 27 -8.72 -9.05 0.97
N LEU A 28 -9.54 -9.98 1.42
CA LEU A 28 -9.32 -11.41 1.18
C LEU A 28 -9.41 -11.80 -0.31
N GLU A 29 -10.11 -11.03 -1.12
CA GLU A 29 -10.20 -11.28 -2.56
C GLU A 29 -9.05 -10.66 -3.35
N ALA A 30 -8.30 -9.75 -2.75
CA ALA A 30 -7.28 -8.97 -3.45
C ALA A 30 -5.96 -9.73 -3.62
N ASP A 31 -5.39 -9.67 -4.82
CA ASP A 31 -4.03 -10.13 -5.09
C ASP A 31 -2.99 -9.12 -4.63
N ILE A 32 -3.33 -7.85 -4.73
CA ILE A 32 -2.48 -6.72 -4.30
C ILE A 32 -3.34 -5.80 -3.43
N ILE A 33 -2.85 -5.50 -2.24
CA ILE A 33 -3.50 -4.57 -1.31
C ILE A 33 -2.60 -3.36 -1.12
N VAL A 34 -3.17 -2.17 -1.29
CA VAL A 34 -2.52 -0.91 -0.94
C VAL A 34 -3.24 -0.35 0.29
N ALA A 35 -2.56 -0.35 1.42
CA ALA A 35 -3.12 0.10 2.69
C ALA A 35 -2.70 1.55 2.97
N ALA A 36 -3.67 2.45 3.04
CA ALA A 36 -3.47 3.88 3.27
C ALA A 36 -4.66 4.46 4.06
N VAL A 37 -4.93 3.89 5.23
CA VAL A 37 -6.12 4.23 6.04
C VAL A 37 -5.81 5.10 7.24
N GLY A 38 -4.55 5.16 7.67
CA GLY A 38 -4.16 5.94 8.84
C GLY A 38 -4.57 5.33 10.19
N ILE A 39 -4.81 4.04 10.23
CA ILE A 39 -5.15 3.29 11.44
C ILE A 39 -4.06 2.27 11.72
N PRO A 40 -3.34 2.37 12.85
CA PRO A 40 -2.22 1.47 13.14
C PRO A 40 -2.63 0.00 13.12
N GLU A 41 -1.90 -0.80 12.35
CA GLU A 41 -2.02 -2.26 12.33
C GLU A 41 -3.45 -2.79 12.10
N LEU A 42 -4.25 -2.06 11.31
CA LEU A 42 -5.64 -2.45 11.02
C LEU A 42 -5.71 -3.76 10.26
N VAL A 43 -4.87 -3.93 9.25
CA VAL A 43 -4.87 -5.12 8.39
C VAL A 43 -4.12 -6.25 9.10
N LYS A 44 -4.83 -7.31 9.41
CA LYS A 44 -4.30 -8.49 10.08
C LYS A 44 -4.01 -9.63 9.11
N GLY A 45 -3.33 -10.66 9.59
CA GLY A 45 -2.96 -11.81 8.77
C GLY A 45 -4.15 -12.56 8.17
N ASP A 46 -5.26 -12.62 8.88
CA ASP A 46 -6.49 -13.24 8.40
C ASP A 46 -7.30 -12.37 7.42
N TRP A 47 -6.82 -11.16 7.11
CA TRP A 47 -7.41 -10.25 6.14
C TRP A 47 -6.82 -10.43 4.74
N VAL A 48 -5.71 -11.13 4.62
CA VAL A 48 -4.97 -11.26 3.36
C VAL A 48 -4.95 -12.72 2.91
N LYS A 49 -5.09 -12.92 1.61
CA LYS A 49 -4.98 -14.28 1.10
C LYS A 49 -3.52 -14.68 0.93
N LYS A 50 -3.28 -15.98 0.86
CA LYS A 50 -1.96 -16.53 0.67
C LYS A 50 -1.33 -16.01 -0.63
N ASP A 51 -0.05 -15.69 -0.57
CA ASP A 51 0.75 -15.19 -1.70
C ASP A 51 0.29 -13.85 -2.26
N SER A 52 -0.44 -13.05 -1.49
CA SER A 52 -0.77 -11.67 -1.85
C SER A 52 0.42 -10.73 -1.69
N ILE A 53 0.34 -9.60 -2.38
CA ILE A 53 1.34 -8.53 -2.29
C ILE A 53 0.70 -7.36 -1.54
N ILE A 54 1.37 -6.88 -0.50
CA ILE A 54 0.86 -5.83 0.37
C ILE A 54 1.79 -4.62 0.32
N ILE A 55 1.23 -3.47 -0.02
CA ILE A 55 1.95 -2.20 -0.02
C ILE A 55 1.36 -1.34 1.09
N ASP A 56 2.13 -1.15 2.15
CA ASP A 56 1.72 -0.39 3.33
C ASP A 56 2.22 1.05 3.22
N VAL A 57 1.29 1.97 3.00
CA VAL A 57 1.57 3.41 2.89
C VAL A 57 1.43 4.12 4.24
N GLY A 58 0.84 3.46 5.22
CA GLY A 58 0.58 4.05 6.54
C GLY A 58 1.85 4.42 7.30
N ILE A 59 1.80 5.54 7.99
CA ILE A 59 2.84 5.97 8.93
C ILE A 59 2.13 6.46 10.18
N ASN A 60 2.20 5.67 11.24
CA ASN A 60 1.51 5.95 12.49
C ASN A 60 2.50 5.97 13.65
N LYS A 61 2.48 7.04 14.41
CA LYS A 61 3.30 7.14 15.64
C LYS A 61 2.54 6.47 16.78
N THR A 62 3.17 5.50 17.40
CA THR A 62 2.63 4.79 18.56
C THR A 62 3.65 4.76 19.67
N ASP A 63 3.24 4.29 20.85
CA ASP A 63 4.15 4.13 22.00
C ASP A 63 5.28 3.14 21.68
N LYS A 64 5.08 2.26 20.74
CA LYS A 64 6.07 1.28 20.26
C LYS A 64 6.95 1.81 19.14
N GLY A 65 6.76 3.07 18.72
CA GLY A 65 7.46 3.67 17.59
C GLY A 65 6.54 3.86 16.38
N ILE A 66 7.15 3.90 15.20
CA ILE A 66 6.41 4.10 13.94
C ILE A 66 5.97 2.75 13.40
N VAL A 67 4.67 2.61 13.14
CA VAL A 67 4.08 1.42 12.53
C VAL A 67 3.21 1.81 11.33
N GLY A 68 2.99 0.87 10.41
CA GLY A 68 2.08 1.07 9.28
C GLY A 68 0.64 0.74 9.63
N ASP A 69 -0.17 0.66 8.59
CA ASP A 69 -1.58 0.28 8.69
C ASP A 69 -1.75 -1.25 8.68
N VAL A 70 -0.67 -1.99 8.47
CA VAL A 70 -0.66 -3.44 8.38
C VAL A 70 0.11 -4.02 9.56
N ASP A 71 -0.42 -5.06 10.18
CA ASP A 71 0.29 -5.83 11.19
C ASP A 71 1.37 -6.67 10.50
N PHE A 72 2.60 -6.15 10.48
CA PHE A 72 3.70 -6.72 9.70
C PHE A 72 3.99 -8.19 10.05
N GLU A 73 4.10 -8.50 11.33
CA GLU A 73 4.43 -9.86 11.76
C GLU A 73 3.34 -10.86 11.37
N ASP A 74 2.08 -10.48 11.57
CA ASP A 74 0.95 -11.36 11.30
C ASP A 74 0.72 -11.56 9.81
N VAL A 75 0.77 -10.47 9.03
CA VAL A 75 0.55 -10.50 7.58
C VAL A 75 1.70 -11.19 6.85
N SER A 76 2.93 -11.05 7.32
CA SER A 76 4.11 -11.65 6.68
C SER A 76 4.04 -13.17 6.59
N LYS A 77 3.24 -13.81 7.43
CA LYS A 77 3.04 -15.26 7.38
C LYS A 77 2.29 -15.74 6.14
N ASN A 78 1.46 -14.89 5.55
CA ASN A 78 0.61 -15.21 4.42
C ASN A 78 1.02 -14.48 3.12
N ALA A 79 1.52 -13.25 3.23
CA ALA A 79 1.87 -12.45 2.08
C ALA A 79 3.13 -12.96 1.37
N LYS A 80 3.11 -12.88 0.04
CA LYS A 80 4.30 -13.14 -0.78
C LYS A 80 5.33 -12.02 -0.65
N ALA A 81 4.86 -10.78 -0.59
CA ALA A 81 5.67 -9.59 -0.44
C ALA A 81 4.94 -8.56 0.39
N LEU A 82 5.65 -7.86 1.24
CA LEU A 82 5.09 -6.85 2.14
C LEU A 82 6.12 -5.76 2.36
N THR A 83 5.74 -4.51 2.10
CA THR A 83 6.64 -3.37 2.36
C THR A 83 6.73 -3.10 3.86
N PRO A 84 7.94 -2.82 4.38
CA PRO A 84 8.11 -2.47 5.79
C PRO A 84 7.69 -1.03 6.07
N VAL A 85 7.42 -0.72 7.33
CA VAL A 85 7.24 0.64 7.84
C VAL A 85 7.98 0.75 9.17
N PRO A 86 8.91 1.69 9.33
CA PRO A 86 9.46 2.59 8.30
C PRO A 86 10.41 1.89 7.34
N GLY A 87 10.81 2.59 6.27
CA GLY A 87 11.82 2.10 5.33
C GLY A 87 11.27 1.49 4.04
N GLY A 88 9.96 1.53 3.82
CA GLY A 88 9.31 1.01 2.62
C GLY A 88 8.89 2.11 1.65
N VAL A 89 7.58 2.41 1.62
CA VAL A 89 6.99 3.37 0.68
C VAL A 89 7.50 4.80 0.90
N GLY A 90 7.75 5.20 2.14
CA GLY A 90 8.25 6.56 2.44
C GLY A 90 9.49 6.92 1.65
N PRO A 91 10.61 6.16 1.77
CA PRO A 91 11.80 6.41 0.97
C PRO A 91 11.57 6.34 -0.54
N MET A 92 10.70 5.45 -1.01
CA MET A 92 10.35 5.36 -2.42
C MET A 92 9.58 6.59 -2.91
N THR A 93 8.73 7.16 -2.08
CA THR A 93 8.04 8.41 -2.40
C THR A 93 9.03 9.53 -2.65
N ILE A 94 10.04 9.66 -1.81
CA ILE A 94 11.11 10.66 -1.97
C ILE A 94 11.92 10.38 -3.25
N ALA A 95 12.31 9.14 -3.48
CA ALA A 95 13.08 8.76 -4.68
C ALA A 95 12.30 9.06 -5.96
N CYS A 96 11.00 8.75 -6.01
CA CYS A 96 10.15 9.04 -7.16
C CYS A 96 9.95 10.53 -7.36
N LEU A 97 9.83 11.31 -6.28
CA LEU A 97 9.74 12.76 -6.37
C LEU A 97 11.00 13.36 -6.99
N LEU A 98 12.18 12.93 -6.55
CA LEU A 98 13.45 13.38 -7.11
C LEU A 98 13.57 13.01 -8.59
N LYS A 99 13.24 11.78 -8.95
CA LYS A 99 13.26 11.33 -10.33
C LYS A 99 12.31 12.16 -11.20
N ASN A 100 11.09 12.38 -10.75
CA ASN A 100 10.10 13.16 -11.48
C ASN A 100 10.53 14.62 -11.64
N THR A 101 11.16 15.20 -10.62
CA THR A 101 11.71 16.56 -10.68
C THR A 101 12.79 16.66 -11.75
N ILE A 102 13.70 15.70 -11.82
CA ILE A 102 14.75 15.64 -12.83
C ILE A 102 14.14 15.47 -14.23
N ASP A 103 13.16 14.60 -14.40
CA ASP A 103 12.49 14.38 -15.68
C ASP A 103 11.78 15.64 -16.16
N CYS A 104 11.11 16.36 -15.27
CA CYS A 104 10.47 17.66 -15.57
C CYS A 104 11.52 18.69 -16.01
N PHE A 105 12.64 18.76 -15.33
CA PHE A 105 13.73 19.67 -15.71
C PHE A 105 14.26 19.34 -17.11
N LYS A 106 14.52 18.08 -17.41
CA LYS A 106 14.97 17.63 -18.74
C LYS A 106 13.98 18.02 -19.84
N ARG A 107 12.68 17.86 -19.59
CA ARG A 107 11.63 18.24 -20.55
C ARG A 107 11.62 19.74 -20.78
N SER A 108 11.91 20.56 -19.77
CA SER A 108 11.93 22.02 -19.89
C SER A 108 13.12 22.54 -20.69
N GLN A 109 14.12 21.71 -20.96
CA GLN A 109 15.32 22.08 -21.71
C GLN A 109 15.20 21.90 -23.22
N ILE A 110 14.06 21.49 -23.72
CA ILE A 110 13.80 21.29 -25.14
C ILE A 110 13.55 22.60 -25.85
#